data_2f72a5af4600212fc2a098c464fcb9b7
#
_entry.id   2f72a5af4600212fc2a098c464fcb9b7
#
_cell.length_a   1.000
_cell.length_b   1.000
_cell.length_c   1.000
_cell.angle_alpha   90.00
_cell.angle_beta   90.00
_cell.angle_gamma   90.00
#
_symmetry.space_group_name_H-M   'P 1'
#
loop_
_entity.id
_entity.type
_entity.pdbx_description
1 polymer ?
#
loop_
_entity_poly.entity_id
_entity_poly.type
_entity_poly.pdbx_seq_one_letter_code
_entity_poly.pdbx_strand_id
1 'polypeptide(L)'
;MSLIDLLNKKNILPLESEALIGREEEVEVPEHHFVKGTPLKGPFPDHLKQAIFGMGCFWGVERRFWELEGVYSTSAGYAGGFTRNPSYKEVCTGFTGHNEVVLVVYDPNVVSYESLLKTFWEDHDPTQGMRQGNDMGTQYRSGIYYSSEEEKEIIAETKQKYQSQLDLNGLGSITTEVKEAGNFYYAEHYHQQYLAKNPNGYCGLAGTGACYRPEG
;
A
#
# COMPACT_ATOMS: atom_id res chain seq x y z
N MET A 1 -12.12 29.08 -6.77
CA MET A 1 -12.21 27.62 -6.72
C MET A 1 -13.14 27.27 -5.55
N SER A 2 -14.25 26.58 -5.79
CA SER A 2 -15.19 26.24 -4.74
C SER A 2 -14.66 25.11 -3.85
N LEU A 3 -15.22 24.93 -2.64
CA LEU A 3 -14.89 23.82 -1.74
C LEU A 3 -15.16 22.46 -2.42
N ILE A 4 -16.19 22.38 -3.26
CA ILE A 4 -16.55 21.21 -4.06
C ILE A 4 -15.46 20.92 -5.09
N ASP A 5 -14.89 21.93 -5.75
CA ASP A 5 -13.81 21.75 -6.73
C ASP A 5 -12.53 21.23 -6.06
N LEU A 6 -12.24 21.67 -4.81
CA LEU A 6 -11.13 21.17 -4.02
C LEU A 6 -11.32 19.72 -3.55
N LEU A 7 -12.53 19.34 -3.15
CA LEU A 7 -12.86 17.97 -2.78
C LEU A 7 -12.83 17.03 -3.98
N ASN A 8 -13.31 17.48 -5.15
CA ASN A 8 -13.24 16.70 -6.38
C ASN A 8 -11.79 16.50 -6.85
N LYS A 9 -10.91 17.50 -6.70
CA LYS A 9 -9.50 17.38 -7.06
C LYS A 9 -8.74 16.33 -6.24
N LYS A 10 -9.12 16.09 -4.99
CA LYS A 10 -8.50 15.03 -4.16
C LYS A 10 -8.76 13.61 -4.65
N ASN A 11 -9.78 13.42 -5.48
CA ASN A 11 -10.16 12.13 -6.05
C ASN A 11 -9.66 11.91 -7.49
N ILE A 12 -8.82 12.83 -7.99
CA ILE A 12 -8.25 12.76 -9.34
C ILE A 12 -6.73 12.82 -9.20
N LEU A 13 -6.05 11.88 -9.82
CA LEU A 13 -4.58 11.90 -9.87
C LEU A 13 -4.12 13.16 -10.62
N PRO A 14 -3.14 13.91 -10.09
CA PRO A 14 -2.58 15.05 -10.80
C PRO A 14 -1.80 14.57 -12.01
N LEU A 15 -1.67 15.43 -13.02
CA LEU A 15 -0.65 15.25 -14.05
C LEU A 15 0.74 15.49 -13.44
N GLU A 16 1.78 14.88 -14.00
CA GLU A 16 3.15 15.08 -13.54
C GLU A 16 3.54 16.57 -13.50
N SER A 17 3.09 17.34 -14.51
CA SER A 17 3.32 18.78 -14.60
C SER A 17 2.57 19.62 -13.56
N GLU A 18 1.59 19.04 -12.87
CA GLU A 18 0.80 19.69 -11.82
C GLU A 18 1.23 19.25 -10.41
N ALA A 19 2.09 18.23 -10.35
CA ALA A 19 2.54 17.67 -9.08
C ALA A 19 3.48 18.60 -8.35
N LEU A 20 3.49 18.49 -7.02
CA LEU A 20 4.46 19.19 -6.18
C LEU A 20 5.88 18.69 -6.48
N ILE A 21 6.86 19.59 -6.51
CA ILE A 21 8.25 19.25 -6.85
C ILE A 21 8.88 18.36 -5.77
N GLY A 22 8.56 18.63 -4.49
CA GLY A 22 9.16 17.92 -3.35
C GLY A 22 10.54 18.49 -2.98
N ARG A 23 11.38 17.65 -2.37
CA ARG A 23 12.68 18.04 -1.80
C ARG A 23 13.76 16.98 -1.99
N GLU A 24 15.01 17.37 -1.73
CA GLU A 24 16.16 16.46 -1.77
C GLU A 24 16.28 15.63 -0.47
N GLU A 25 15.93 16.26 0.66
CA GLU A 25 16.08 15.66 1.98
C GLU A 25 15.11 14.51 2.17
N GLU A 26 15.64 13.36 2.57
CA GLU A 26 14.85 12.20 2.98
C GLU A 26 14.26 12.40 4.38
N VAL A 27 13.13 11.76 4.62
CA VAL A 27 12.54 11.68 5.96
C VAL A 27 13.40 10.78 6.84
N GLU A 28 13.72 11.23 8.05
CA GLU A 28 14.37 10.41 9.05
C GLU A 28 13.39 9.37 9.62
N VAL A 29 13.82 8.10 9.64
CA VAL A 29 13.07 6.98 10.21
C VAL A 29 13.90 6.24 11.25
N PRO A 30 13.25 5.51 12.19
CA PRO A 30 13.96 4.66 13.15
C PRO A 30 14.86 3.64 12.46
N GLU A 31 15.95 3.27 13.11
CA GLU A 31 16.86 2.22 12.61
C GLU A 31 16.17 0.85 12.58
N HIS A 32 15.28 0.59 13.54
CA HIS A 32 14.66 -0.71 13.75
C HIS A 32 13.14 -0.64 13.76
N HIS A 33 12.52 -1.68 13.23
CA HIS A 33 11.09 -1.94 13.29
C HIS A 33 10.65 -2.13 14.73
N PHE A 34 9.70 -1.31 15.21
CA PHE A 34 9.30 -1.26 16.61
C PHE A 34 8.80 -2.60 17.18
N VAL A 35 8.15 -3.44 16.35
CA VAL A 35 7.59 -4.73 16.78
C VAL A 35 8.59 -5.87 16.57
N LYS A 36 9.28 -5.91 15.43
CA LYS A 36 10.13 -7.05 15.04
C LYS A 36 11.60 -6.88 15.44
N GLY A 37 12.04 -5.66 15.75
CA GLY A 37 13.43 -5.36 16.07
C GLY A 37 14.41 -5.48 14.89
N THR A 38 13.91 -5.79 13.70
CA THR A 38 14.69 -5.89 12.46
C THR A 38 15.00 -4.51 11.88
N PRO A 39 16.03 -4.35 11.02
CA PRO A 39 16.26 -3.09 10.31
C PRO A 39 15.02 -2.61 9.55
N LEU A 40 14.73 -1.31 9.67
CA LEU A 40 13.61 -0.68 8.96
C LEU A 40 14.00 -0.27 7.53
N LYS A 41 15.25 0.18 7.33
CA LYS A 41 15.84 0.50 6.03
C LYS A 41 16.85 -0.57 5.63
N GLY A 42 16.98 -0.78 4.30
CA GLY A 42 18.02 -1.64 3.76
C GLY A 42 19.44 -1.09 3.97
N PRO A 43 20.48 -1.87 3.60
CA PRO A 43 20.34 -3.10 2.83
C PRO A 43 19.79 -4.27 3.66
N PHE A 44 18.86 -5.01 3.06
CA PHE A 44 18.33 -6.24 3.66
C PHE A 44 19.14 -7.45 3.22
N PRO A 45 19.11 -8.58 3.96
CA PRO A 45 19.72 -9.84 3.52
C PRO A 45 19.29 -10.26 2.11
N ASP A 46 20.23 -10.74 1.29
CA ASP A 46 20.04 -11.00 -0.15
C ASP A 46 18.94 -12.04 -0.47
N HIS A 47 18.64 -12.93 0.46
CA HIS A 47 17.60 -13.95 0.28
C HIS A 47 16.18 -13.41 0.47
N LEU A 48 16.03 -12.22 1.07
CA LEU A 48 14.74 -11.60 1.27
C LEU A 48 14.27 -10.87 0.02
N LYS A 49 12.97 -10.89 -0.20
CA LYS A 49 12.29 -10.15 -1.26
C LYS A 49 11.49 -8.98 -0.68
N GLN A 50 11.09 -8.07 -1.55
CA GLN A 50 10.33 -6.88 -1.19
C GLN A 50 9.06 -6.82 -2.02
N ALA A 51 7.96 -6.35 -1.42
CA ALA A 51 6.69 -6.08 -2.09
C ALA A 51 6.11 -4.75 -1.59
N ILE A 52 5.37 -4.03 -2.44
CA ILE A 52 4.78 -2.73 -2.09
C ILE A 52 3.28 -2.76 -2.37
N PHE A 53 2.48 -2.51 -1.32
CA PHE A 53 1.02 -2.59 -1.36
C PHE A 53 0.36 -1.32 -0.81
N GLY A 54 -0.65 -0.81 -1.52
CA GLY A 54 -1.57 0.23 -1.06
C GLY A 54 -2.97 -0.34 -0.87
N MET A 55 -3.50 -0.27 0.35
CA MET A 55 -4.79 -0.83 0.73
C MET A 55 -5.62 0.18 1.55
N GLY A 56 -5.50 1.47 1.25
CA GLY A 56 -6.04 2.55 2.07
C GLY A 56 -5.04 3.04 3.12
N CYS A 57 -5.53 3.52 4.28
CA CYS A 57 -4.68 4.00 5.36
C CYS A 57 -3.64 2.94 5.77
N PHE A 58 -2.36 3.28 5.63
CA PHE A 58 -1.24 2.35 5.82
C PHE A 58 -1.07 1.83 7.26
N TRP A 59 -1.68 2.42 8.28
CA TRP A 59 -1.55 1.96 9.67
C TRP A 59 -2.11 0.55 9.88
N GLY A 60 -3.32 0.29 9.36
CA GLY A 60 -3.95 -1.03 9.43
C GLY A 60 -3.26 -2.04 8.52
N VAL A 61 -2.85 -1.59 7.34
CA VAL A 61 -2.14 -2.39 6.33
C VAL A 61 -0.80 -2.87 6.88
N GLU A 62 -0.01 -1.98 7.48
CA GLU A 62 1.28 -2.31 8.05
C GLU A 62 1.15 -3.36 9.15
N ARG A 63 0.17 -3.18 10.08
CA ARG A 63 -0.12 -4.17 11.12
C ARG A 63 -0.45 -5.53 10.52
N ARG A 64 -1.29 -5.57 9.51
CA ARG A 64 -1.71 -6.82 8.88
C ARG A 64 -0.53 -7.60 8.31
N PHE A 65 0.43 -6.92 7.68
CA PHE A 65 1.59 -7.58 7.11
C PHE A 65 2.63 -7.97 8.17
N TRP A 66 2.92 -7.15 9.19
CA TRP A 66 3.90 -7.56 10.19
C TRP A 66 3.47 -8.75 11.05
N GLU A 67 2.17 -9.04 11.14
CA GLU A 67 1.63 -10.18 11.85
C GLU A 67 1.81 -11.51 11.07
N LEU A 68 2.12 -11.45 9.78
CA LEU A 68 2.33 -12.65 8.97
C LEU A 68 3.68 -13.31 9.28
N GLU A 69 3.65 -14.63 9.40
CA GLU A 69 4.86 -15.44 9.46
C GLU A 69 5.64 -15.29 8.14
N GLY A 70 6.97 -15.22 8.20
CA GLY A 70 7.83 -15.01 7.05
C GLY A 70 8.05 -13.55 6.67
N VAL A 71 7.27 -12.61 7.20
CA VAL A 71 7.54 -11.17 7.04
C VAL A 71 8.63 -10.74 8.00
N TYR A 72 9.74 -10.26 7.45
CA TYR A 72 10.94 -9.84 8.17
C TYR A 72 10.81 -8.41 8.73
N SER A 73 10.35 -7.48 7.89
CA SER A 73 10.17 -6.06 8.26
C SER A 73 9.04 -5.45 7.45
N THR A 74 8.42 -4.39 7.96
CA THR A 74 7.46 -3.55 7.22
C THR A 74 7.80 -2.09 7.40
N SER A 75 7.42 -1.26 6.43
CA SER A 75 7.58 0.19 6.53
C SER A 75 6.41 0.90 5.87
N ALA A 76 5.80 1.83 6.59
CA ALA A 76 4.84 2.76 6.02
C ALA A 76 5.56 3.76 5.10
N GLY A 77 4.95 4.10 3.97
CA GLY A 77 5.57 5.00 3.01
C GLY A 77 4.64 5.47 1.90
N TYR A 78 5.23 6.07 0.89
CA TYR A 78 4.56 6.68 -0.25
C TYR A 78 5.18 6.16 -1.54
N ALA A 79 4.36 5.78 -2.53
CA ALA A 79 4.80 5.31 -3.83
C ALA A 79 3.78 5.64 -4.94
N GLY A 80 4.17 5.43 -6.20
CA GLY A 80 3.30 5.55 -7.36
C GLY A 80 3.04 6.97 -7.87
N GLY A 81 3.52 8.00 -7.16
CA GLY A 81 3.38 9.41 -7.51
C GLY A 81 4.66 10.03 -8.11
N PHE A 82 4.67 11.36 -8.16
CA PHE A 82 5.69 12.16 -8.86
C PHE A 82 6.60 12.94 -7.90
N THR A 83 6.07 13.39 -6.77
CA THR A 83 6.76 14.28 -5.82
C THR A 83 7.91 13.56 -5.13
N ARG A 84 9.12 14.14 -5.18
CA ARG A 84 10.30 13.56 -4.53
C ARG A 84 10.27 13.84 -3.02
N ASN A 85 10.58 12.82 -2.21
CA ASN A 85 10.60 12.89 -0.73
C ASN A 85 9.40 13.66 -0.15
N PRO A 86 8.14 13.23 -0.43
CA PRO A 86 6.97 13.97 0.00
C PRO A 86 6.79 13.86 1.51
N SER A 87 6.27 14.90 2.13
CA SER A 87 5.74 14.83 3.49
C SER A 87 4.30 14.33 3.50
N TYR A 88 3.84 13.80 4.64
CA TYR A 88 2.44 13.40 4.86
C TYR A 88 1.45 14.53 4.51
N LYS A 89 1.76 15.77 4.91
CA LYS A 89 0.92 16.93 4.60
C LYS A 89 0.77 17.13 3.10
N GLU A 90 1.85 16.97 2.33
CA GLU A 90 1.81 17.08 0.87
C GLU A 90 1.02 15.94 0.24
N VAL A 91 1.19 14.70 0.71
CA VAL A 91 0.42 13.55 0.24
C VAL A 91 -1.08 13.77 0.48
N CYS A 92 -1.46 14.27 1.65
CA CYS A 92 -2.86 14.59 1.99
C CYS A 92 -3.49 15.68 1.10
N THR A 93 -2.71 16.46 0.37
CA THR A 93 -3.25 17.43 -0.61
C THR A 93 -3.82 16.75 -1.86
N GLY A 94 -3.36 15.53 -2.19
CA GLY A 94 -3.61 14.84 -3.46
C GLY A 94 -2.71 15.29 -4.61
N PHE A 95 -1.88 16.34 -4.44
CA PHE A 95 -1.03 16.89 -5.50
C PHE A 95 0.35 16.21 -5.62
N THR A 96 0.63 15.19 -4.83
CA THR A 96 1.86 14.41 -4.99
C THR A 96 1.69 13.25 -5.98
N GLY A 97 0.45 12.82 -6.22
CA GLY A 97 0.12 11.61 -6.96
C GLY A 97 0.45 10.32 -6.22
N HIS A 98 1.09 10.40 -5.05
CA HIS A 98 1.46 9.24 -4.26
C HIS A 98 0.25 8.55 -3.62
N ASN A 99 0.42 7.24 -3.45
CA ASN A 99 -0.42 6.37 -2.65
C ASN A 99 0.22 6.17 -1.26
N GLU A 100 -0.57 6.04 -0.21
CA GLU A 100 -0.12 5.47 1.05
C GLU A 100 0.10 3.96 0.85
N VAL A 101 1.32 3.50 1.12
CA VAL A 101 1.71 2.12 0.86
C VAL A 101 2.50 1.54 2.03
N VAL A 102 2.60 0.21 2.03
CA VAL A 102 3.48 -0.53 2.93
C VAL A 102 4.51 -1.27 2.09
N LEU A 103 5.79 -1.05 2.39
CA LEU A 103 6.88 -1.91 1.95
C LEU A 103 6.92 -3.13 2.87
N VAL A 104 6.82 -4.31 2.30
CA VAL A 104 6.87 -5.61 2.98
C VAL A 104 8.17 -6.31 2.58
N VAL A 105 9.05 -6.55 3.53
CA VAL A 105 10.28 -7.34 3.36
C VAL A 105 10.01 -8.74 3.91
N TYR A 106 10.17 -9.78 3.09
CA TYR A 106 9.74 -11.14 3.44
C TYR A 106 10.72 -12.21 2.97
N ASP A 107 10.70 -13.36 3.67
CA ASP A 107 11.44 -14.57 3.27
C ASP A 107 10.55 -15.42 2.33
N PRO A 108 10.90 -15.51 1.02
CA PRO A 108 10.10 -16.29 0.06
C PRO A 108 10.11 -17.79 0.32
N ASN A 109 11.00 -18.30 1.18
CA ASN A 109 11.00 -19.71 1.61
C ASN A 109 9.95 -19.99 2.70
N VAL A 110 9.44 -18.96 3.38
CA VAL A 110 8.45 -19.06 4.47
C VAL A 110 7.07 -18.61 4.00
N VAL A 111 7.00 -17.48 3.29
CA VAL A 111 5.74 -16.93 2.76
C VAL A 111 5.90 -16.58 1.28
N SER A 112 5.02 -17.11 0.43
CA SER A 112 5.05 -16.82 -1.00
C SER A 112 4.49 -15.43 -1.33
N TYR A 113 4.88 -14.88 -2.50
CA TYR A 113 4.29 -13.65 -3.01
C TYR A 113 2.78 -13.76 -3.22
N GLU A 114 2.30 -14.92 -3.70
CA GLU A 114 0.86 -15.19 -3.84
C GLU A 114 0.13 -15.15 -2.49
N SER A 115 0.77 -15.63 -1.41
CA SER A 115 0.19 -15.54 -0.05
C SER A 115 0.07 -14.09 0.43
N LEU A 116 1.04 -13.22 0.09
CA LEU A 116 0.94 -11.78 0.36
C LEU A 116 -0.19 -11.14 -0.46
N LEU A 117 -0.33 -11.52 -1.74
CA LEU A 117 -1.41 -11.07 -2.61
C LEU A 117 -2.78 -11.56 -2.13
N LYS A 118 -2.88 -12.79 -1.58
CA LYS A 118 -4.11 -13.25 -0.93
C LYS A 118 -4.52 -12.31 0.22
N THR A 119 -3.57 -11.97 1.09
CA THR A 119 -3.81 -10.99 2.17
C THR A 119 -4.24 -9.63 1.61
N PHE A 120 -3.59 -9.16 0.55
CA PHE A 120 -3.96 -7.93 -0.15
C PHE A 120 -5.41 -7.98 -0.65
N TRP A 121 -5.80 -9.04 -1.39
CA TRP A 121 -7.14 -9.13 -1.97
C TRP A 121 -8.25 -9.26 -0.92
N GLU A 122 -8.02 -10.02 0.15
CA GLU A 122 -9.05 -10.35 1.15
C GLU A 122 -9.25 -9.27 2.21
N ASP A 123 -8.21 -8.52 2.58
CA ASP A 123 -8.25 -7.65 3.76
C ASP A 123 -8.66 -6.20 3.48
N HIS A 124 -8.88 -5.82 2.19
CA HIS A 124 -9.45 -4.53 1.84
C HIS A 124 -10.49 -4.67 0.71
N ASP A 125 -11.20 -3.61 0.40
CA ASP A 125 -12.11 -3.57 -0.75
C ASP A 125 -11.41 -2.96 -1.97
N PRO A 126 -10.98 -3.76 -2.97
CA PRO A 126 -10.25 -3.27 -4.13
C PRO A 126 -11.16 -2.62 -5.18
N THR A 127 -12.46 -2.44 -4.92
CA THR A 127 -13.44 -1.92 -5.90
C THR A 127 -13.76 -0.44 -5.72
N GLN A 128 -13.20 0.24 -4.71
CA GLN A 128 -13.63 1.56 -4.27
C GLN A 128 -12.99 2.75 -5.03
N GLY A 129 -12.11 2.51 -5.98
CA GLY A 129 -11.43 3.58 -6.71
C GLY A 129 -10.49 4.40 -5.81
N MET A 130 -10.67 5.72 -5.79
CA MET A 130 -9.83 6.65 -5.03
C MET A 130 -10.28 6.79 -3.57
N ARG A 131 -10.57 5.67 -2.90
CA ARG A 131 -10.93 5.61 -1.48
C ARG A 131 -10.77 4.22 -0.91
N GLN A 132 -10.79 4.11 0.42
CA GLN A 132 -10.96 2.86 1.14
C GLN A 132 -11.77 3.11 2.41
N GLY A 133 -12.94 2.47 2.52
CA GLY A 133 -13.84 2.67 3.64
C GLY A 133 -14.24 4.14 3.80
N ASN A 134 -13.91 4.75 4.93
CA ASN A 134 -14.20 6.16 5.22
C ASN A 134 -13.13 7.13 4.69
N ASP A 135 -11.95 6.60 4.30
CA ASP A 135 -10.83 7.41 3.84
C ASP A 135 -10.98 7.73 2.35
N MET A 136 -11.08 9.02 2.01
CA MET A 136 -11.31 9.52 0.65
C MET A 136 -10.09 10.28 0.13
N GLY A 137 -9.65 9.94 -1.08
CA GLY A 137 -8.53 10.60 -1.76
C GLY A 137 -7.66 9.62 -2.53
N THR A 138 -6.90 10.14 -3.50
CA THR A 138 -6.00 9.35 -4.34
C THR A 138 -4.94 8.58 -3.55
N GLN A 139 -4.57 9.08 -2.37
CA GLN A 139 -3.61 8.42 -1.48
C GLN A 139 -4.13 7.15 -0.82
N TYR A 140 -5.43 6.90 -0.85
CA TYR A 140 -6.06 5.71 -0.27
C TYR A 140 -6.52 4.70 -1.31
N ARG A 141 -6.08 4.84 -2.57
CA ARG A 141 -6.43 3.90 -3.63
C ARG A 141 -5.82 2.53 -3.40
N SER A 142 -6.49 1.51 -3.88
CA SER A 142 -5.93 0.16 -3.97
C SER A 142 -4.79 0.15 -4.99
N GLY A 143 -3.62 -0.40 -4.64
CA GLY A 143 -2.46 -0.41 -5.53
C GLY A 143 -1.44 -1.50 -5.22
N ILE A 144 -0.84 -2.07 -6.27
CA ILE A 144 0.28 -3.02 -6.22
C ILE A 144 1.39 -2.49 -7.12
N TYR A 145 2.60 -2.42 -6.57
CA TYR A 145 3.77 -1.90 -7.28
C TYR A 145 4.80 -3.03 -7.42
N TYR A 146 4.89 -3.63 -8.62
CA TYR A 146 5.70 -4.81 -8.91
C TYR A 146 7.14 -4.43 -9.32
N SER A 147 8.09 -5.32 -9.05
CA SER A 147 9.51 -5.15 -9.35
C SER A 147 10.03 -6.08 -10.45
N SER A 148 9.21 -7.02 -10.93
CA SER A 148 9.58 -7.97 -11.99
C SER A 148 8.37 -8.39 -12.84
N GLU A 149 8.62 -8.89 -14.04
CA GLU A 149 7.56 -9.45 -14.90
C GLU A 149 6.94 -10.71 -14.26
N GLU A 150 7.72 -11.52 -13.52
CA GLU A 150 7.19 -12.66 -12.77
C GLU A 150 6.14 -12.22 -11.75
N GLU A 151 6.41 -11.17 -10.96
CA GLU A 151 5.43 -10.60 -10.02
C GLU A 151 4.18 -10.10 -10.75
N LYS A 152 4.35 -9.42 -11.88
CA LYS A 152 3.26 -8.89 -12.68
C LYS A 152 2.33 -10.01 -13.21
N GLU A 153 2.90 -11.15 -13.64
CA GLU A 153 2.12 -12.31 -14.07
C GLU A 153 1.31 -12.89 -12.90
N ILE A 154 1.94 -13.10 -11.73
CA ILE A 154 1.25 -13.57 -10.52
C ILE A 154 0.14 -12.61 -10.09
N ILE A 155 0.37 -11.29 -10.16
CA ILE A 155 -0.66 -10.28 -9.88
C ILE A 155 -1.85 -10.43 -10.84
N ALA A 156 -1.59 -10.59 -12.14
CA ALA A 156 -2.65 -10.73 -13.14
C ALA A 156 -3.52 -11.96 -12.89
N GLU A 157 -2.89 -13.11 -12.60
CA GLU A 157 -3.58 -14.36 -12.27
C GLU A 157 -4.42 -14.23 -10.99
N THR A 158 -3.82 -13.74 -9.90
CA THR A 158 -4.51 -13.59 -8.62
C THR A 158 -5.65 -12.58 -8.70
N LYS A 159 -5.47 -11.49 -9.44
CA LYS A 159 -6.50 -10.48 -9.72
C LYS A 159 -7.70 -11.10 -10.43
N GLN A 160 -7.46 -11.93 -11.46
CA GLN A 160 -8.53 -12.60 -12.21
C GLN A 160 -9.29 -13.59 -11.32
N LYS A 161 -8.58 -14.39 -10.51
CA LYS A 161 -9.17 -15.33 -9.56
C LYS A 161 -10.05 -14.59 -8.55
N TYR A 162 -9.56 -13.48 -7.98
CA TYR A 162 -10.31 -12.71 -6.99
C TYR A 162 -11.50 -11.98 -7.62
N GLN A 163 -11.37 -11.42 -8.85
CA GLN A 163 -12.50 -10.83 -9.57
C GLN A 163 -13.63 -11.85 -9.75
N SER A 164 -13.32 -13.09 -10.09
CA SER A 164 -14.33 -14.14 -10.20
C SER A 164 -15.08 -14.39 -8.88
N GLN A 165 -14.40 -14.25 -7.72
CA GLN A 165 -15.07 -14.35 -6.42
C GLN A 165 -15.94 -13.11 -6.14
N LEU A 166 -15.51 -11.92 -6.53
CA LEU A 166 -16.32 -10.70 -6.40
C LEU A 166 -17.59 -10.82 -7.24
N ASP A 167 -17.48 -11.28 -8.49
CA ASP A 167 -18.62 -11.46 -9.40
C ASP A 167 -19.64 -12.44 -8.85
N LEU A 168 -19.18 -13.59 -8.28
CA LEU A 168 -20.05 -14.57 -7.63
C LEU A 168 -20.81 -14.00 -6.42
N ASN A 169 -20.26 -12.99 -5.76
CA ASN A 169 -20.86 -12.33 -4.61
C ASN A 169 -21.64 -11.03 -4.99
N GLY A 170 -21.77 -10.72 -6.28
CA GLY A 170 -22.44 -9.52 -6.77
C GLY A 170 -21.74 -8.21 -6.40
N LEU A 171 -20.41 -8.25 -6.23
CA LEU A 171 -19.56 -7.11 -5.88
C LEU A 171 -19.01 -6.43 -7.14
N GLY A 172 -18.42 -5.23 -6.97
CA GLY A 172 -17.92 -4.43 -8.08
C GLY A 172 -16.63 -4.94 -8.72
N SER A 173 -16.22 -4.30 -9.81
CA SER A 173 -14.97 -4.62 -10.49
C SER A 173 -13.77 -4.06 -9.73
N ILE A 174 -12.65 -4.80 -9.76
CA ILE A 174 -11.38 -4.39 -9.17
C ILE A 174 -10.86 -3.12 -9.85
N THR A 175 -10.58 -2.08 -9.07
CA THR A 175 -10.02 -0.80 -9.49
C THR A 175 -8.54 -0.65 -9.12
N THR A 176 -7.92 -1.69 -8.58
CA THR A 176 -6.52 -1.70 -8.14
C THR A 176 -5.57 -1.22 -9.23
N GLU A 177 -4.77 -0.19 -8.93
CA GLU A 177 -3.64 0.22 -9.76
C GLU A 177 -2.56 -0.86 -9.71
N VAL A 178 -2.14 -1.35 -10.87
CA VAL A 178 -1.00 -2.27 -10.99
C VAL A 178 0.06 -1.58 -11.84
N LYS A 179 1.20 -1.25 -11.24
CA LYS A 179 2.23 -0.42 -11.85
C LYS A 179 3.62 -0.94 -11.48
N GLU A 180 4.58 -0.75 -12.38
CA GLU A 180 5.99 -0.98 -12.04
C GLU A 180 6.41 -0.10 -10.87
N ALA A 181 7.14 -0.69 -9.92
CA ALA A 181 7.63 0.01 -8.75
C ALA A 181 8.65 1.08 -9.15
N GLY A 182 8.33 2.32 -8.84
CA GLY A 182 9.27 3.43 -8.85
C GLY A 182 9.92 3.60 -7.49
N ASN A 183 10.23 4.86 -7.14
CA ASN A 183 10.77 5.17 -5.83
C ASN A 183 9.75 4.92 -4.72
N PHE A 184 10.20 4.27 -3.64
CA PHE A 184 9.51 4.22 -2.37
C PHE A 184 10.11 5.28 -1.44
N TYR A 185 9.24 6.12 -0.87
CA TYR A 185 9.61 7.13 0.12
C TYR A 185 9.06 6.74 1.48
N TYR A 186 9.93 6.66 2.49
CA TYR A 186 9.50 6.35 3.86
C TYR A 186 8.61 7.44 4.42
N ALA A 187 7.51 7.05 5.07
CA ALA A 187 6.71 7.96 5.86
C ALA A 187 7.42 8.32 7.17
N GLU A 188 7.01 9.41 7.78
CA GLU A 188 7.61 9.98 8.98
C GLU A 188 7.63 8.97 10.15
N HIS A 189 8.58 9.12 11.05
CA HIS A 189 8.84 8.19 12.16
C HIS A 189 7.61 7.86 13.02
N TYR A 190 6.67 8.80 13.15
CA TYR A 190 5.45 8.60 13.92
C TYR A 190 4.41 7.72 13.21
N HIS A 191 4.52 7.53 11.90
CA HIS A 191 3.69 6.61 11.14
C HIS A 191 4.18 5.16 11.21
N GLN A 192 5.50 4.96 11.35
CA GLN A 192 6.08 3.62 11.38
C GLN A 192 5.55 2.82 12.57
N GLN A 193 4.95 1.66 12.30
CA GLN A 193 4.29 0.78 13.27
C GLN A 193 3.33 1.54 14.22
N TYR A 194 2.55 2.45 13.63
CA TYR A 194 1.66 3.35 14.37
C TYR A 194 0.73 2.60 15.34
N LEU A 195 0.08 1.52 14.90
CA LEU A 195 -0.87 0.77 15.72
C LEU A 195 -0.22 -0.05 16.84
N ALA A 196 1.06 -0.35 16.76
CA ALA A 196 1.79 -0.93 17.88
C ALA A 196 2.11 0.11 18.96
N LYS A 197 2.40 1.34 18.56
CA LYS A 197 2.65 2.49 19.44
C LYS A 197 1.35 3.08 20.00
N ASN A 198 0.24 2.93 19.26
CA ASN A 198 -1.09 3.47 19.58
C ASN A 198 -2.16 2.37 19.43
N PRO A 199 -2.32 1.45 20.42
CA PRO A 199 -3.21 0.30 20.29
C PRO A 199 -4.69 0.63 20.02
N ASN A 200 -5.14 1.82 20.43
CA ASN A 200 -6.50 2.34 20.22
C ASN A 200 -6.58 3.26 18.97
N GLY A 201 -5.54 3.27 18.14
CA GLY A 201 -5.49 4.08 16.92
C GLY A 201 -6.51 3.63 15.88
N TYR A 202 -6.81 4.54 14.94
CA TYR A 202 -7.74 4.25 13.84
C TYR A 202 -7.23 3.11 12.95
N CYS A 203 -8.11 2.16 12.66
CA CYS A 203 -7.90 1.11 11.67
C CYS A 203 -9.14 0.99 10.80
N GLY A 204 -9.07 1.48 9.57
CA GLY A 204 -10.14 1.43 8.57
C GLY A 204 -10.06 0.22 7.63
N LEU A 205 -9.14 -0.71 7.89
CA LEU A 205 -8.93 -1.87 7.02
C LEU A 205 -10.10 -2.86 7.19
N ALA A 206 -10.80 -3.14 6.09
CA ALA A 206 -11.90 -4.09 6.05
C ALA A 206 -12.06 -4.66 4.64
N GLY A 207 -12.09 -5.98 4.52
CA GLY A 207 -12.32 -6.69 3.27
C GLY A 207 -13.79 -6.72 2.85
N THR A 208 -14.01 -7.21 1.64
CA THR A 208 -15.36 -7.39 1.05
C THR A 208 -16.11 -8.60 1.61
N GLY A 209 -15.41 -9.50 2.30
CA GLY A 209 -15.92 -10.81 2.71
C GLY A 209 -15.81 -11.90 1.63
N ALA A 210 -15.44 -11.56 0.40
CA ALA A 210 -15.09 -12.55 -0.62
C ALA A 210 -13.76 -13.24 -0.27
N CYS A 211 -13.70 -14.57 -0.46
CA CYS A 211 -12.49 -15.34 -0.15
C CYS A 211 -11.71 -15.64 -1.43
N TYR A 212 -10.41 -15.39 -1.43
CA TYR A 212 -9.50 -15.82 -2.48
C TYR A 212 -9.38 -17.35 -2.46
N ARG A 213 -9.67 -17.99 -3.57
CA ARG A 213 -9.52 -19.43 -3.73
C ARG A 213 -8.37 -19.68 -4.71
N PRO A 214 -7.19 -20.12 -4.24
CA PRO A 214 -6.22 -20.70 -5.14
C PRO A 214 -6.89 -21.93 -5.78
N GLU A 215 -6.78 -22.09 -7.08
CA GLU A 215 -7.27 -23.32 -7.70
C GLU A 215 -6.49 -24.50 -7.12
N GLY A 216 -7.25 -25.55 -6.71
CA GLY A 216 -6.70 -26.82 -6.28
C GLY A 216 -6.16 -27.62 -7.45
#